data_b7aa0919a52a4132b420dd0fdf991b74
#
_entry.id   b7aa0919a52a4132b420dd0fdf991b74
#
_cell.length_a   1.000
_cell.length_b   1.000
_cell.length_c   1.000
_cell.angle_alpha   90.00
_cell.angle_beta   90.00
_cell.angle_gamma   90.00
#
_symmetry.space_group_name_H-M   'P 1'
#
loop_
_entity.id
_entity.type
_entity.pdbx_description
1 polymer ?
#
loop_
_entity_poly.entity_id
_entity_poly.type
_entity_poly.pdbx_seq_one_letter_code
_entity_poly.pdbx_strand_id
1 'polypeptide(L)'
;MITIDREKWADCINELMPLCQQVFALEEARFTGLKLDFDTEMYHAVERCDRFHCLVMRENGKAIGFHWLFFTPMMRHKGHIHAHTDAIFVLPEHRKHSAKLLEYSTQYIKERASFWTLANLQAKDNRKLWQHKGFELIETIMFKKLGE
;
A
#
# COMPACT_ATOMS: atom_id res chain seq x y z
N MET A 1 4.61 18.39 13.15
CA MET A 1 4.72 17.09 13.82
C MET A 1 4.18 16.02 12.89
N ILE A 2 4.93 14.95 12.75
CA ILE A 2 4.54 13.79 11.92
C ILE A 2 3.87 12.76 12.81
N THR A 3 2.69 12.30 12.41
CA THR A 3 1.99 11.17 13.01
C THR A 3 1.75 10.10 11.95
N ILE A 4 1.75 8.83 12.36
CA ILE A 4 1.41 7.70 11.50
C ILE A 4 0.52 6.78 12.32
N ASP A 5 -0.69 6.55 11.83
CA ASP A 5 -1.67 5.73 12.52
C ASP A 5 -2.49 4.89 11.54
N ARG A 6 -3.04 3.79 12.03
CA ARG A 6 -4.08 3.07 11.30
C ARG A 6 -5.38 3.85 11.37
N GLU A 7 -5.99 4.12 10.24
CA GLU A 7 -7.29 4.77 10.15
C GLU A 7 -8.28 3.89 9.38
N LYS A 8 -9.56 4.04 9.67
CA LYS A 8 -10.60 3.40 8.85
C LYS A 8 -10.60 4.02 7.46
N TRP A 9 -10.64 3.18 6.44
CA TRP A 9 -10.63 3.62 5.05
C TRP A 9 -11.71 4.66 4.75
N ALA A 10 -12.94 4.43 5.25
CA ALA A 10 -14.05 5.37 5.07
C ALA A 10 -13.79 6.76 5.65
N ASP A 11 -13.02 6.84 6.73
CA ASP A 11 -12.75 8.12 7.41
C ASP A 11 -11.66 8.94 6.72
N CYS A 12 -10.77 8.31 5.96
CA CYS A 12 -9.61 8.97 5.35
C CYS A 12 -9.66 9.05 3.81
N ILE A 13 -10.50 8.25 3.14
CA ILE A 13 -10.43 8.13 1.68
C ILE A 13 -10.70 9.44 0.93
N ASN A 14 -11.62 10.26 1.41
CA ASN A 14 -11.90 11.54 0.75
C ASN A 14 -10.70 12.48 0.78
N GLU A 15 -9.99 12.52 1.89
CA GLU A 15 -8.75 13.31 2.01
C GLU A 15 -7.59 12.69 1.21
N LEU A 16 -7.53 11.34 1.14
CA LEU A 16 -6.50 10.63 0.38
C LEU A 16 -6.74 10.61 -1.12
N MET A 17 -7.95 10.94 -1.59
CA MET A 17 -8.30 10.85 -3.01
C MET A 17 -7.30 11.57 -3.93
N PRO A 18 -6.86 12.81 -3.66
CA PRO A 18 -5.87 13.48 -4.50
C PRO A 18 -4.53 12.74 -4.57
N LEU A 19 -4.12 12.10 -3.46
CA LEU A 19 -2.90 11.28 -3.42
C LEU A 19 -3.09 10.01 -4.26
N CYS A 20 -4.23 9.35 -4.13
CA CYS A 20 -4.58 8.17 -4.90
C CYS A 20 -4.60 8.45 -6.41
N GLN A 21 -5.15 9.59 -6.81
CA GLN A 21 -5.17 10.00 -8.21
C GLN A 21 -3.76 10.17 -8.78
N GLN A 22 -2.82 10.70 -8.00
CA GLN A 22 -1.43 10.80 -8.43
C GLN A 22 -0.79 9.43 -8.63
N VAL A 23 -0.99 8.52 -7.68
CA VAL A 23 -0.41 7.17 -7.71
C VAL A 23 -0.97 6.34 -8.85
N PHE A 24 -2.29 6.19 -8.89
CA PHE A 24 -2.95 5.25 -9.80
C PHE A 24 -2.99 5.76 -11.25
N ALA A 25 -2.99 7.07 -11.47
CA ALA A 25 -2.83 7.63 -12.81
C ALA A 25 -1.50 7.26 -13.45
N LEU A 26 -0.42 7.21 -12.66
CA LEU A 26 0.91 6.85 -13.15
C LEU A 26 1.12 5.34 -13.25
N GLU A 27 0.53 4.57 -12.34
CA GLU A 27 0.86 3.16 -12.13
C GLU A 27 -0.11 2.19 -12.79
N GLU A 28 -1.39 2.55 -12.90
CA GLU A 28 -2.44 1.63 -13.38
C GLU A 28 -3.10 2.04 -14.68
N ALA A 29 -3.47 3.32 -14.83
CA ALA A 29 -4.26 3.78 -15.97
C ALA A 29 -3.62 3.43 -17.31
N ARG A 30 -2.32 3.44 -17.37
CA ARG A 30 -1.52 3.09 -18.54
C ARG A 30 -1.72 1.64 -18.97
N PHE A 31 -1.95 0.71 -18.04
CA PHE A 31 -2.13 -0.71 -18.31
C PHE A 31 -3.60 -1.10 -18.44
N THR A 32 -4.41 -0.66 -17.49
CA THR A 32 -5.82 -1.08 -17.41
C THR A 32 -6.74 -0.24 -18.29
N GLY A 33 -6.43 1.03 -18.51
CA GLY A 33 -7.33 1.99 -19.16
C GLY A 33 -8.56 2.32 -18.32
N LEU A 34 -8.63 1.84 -17.09
CA LEU A 34 -9.78 2.03 -16.20
C LEU A 34 -9.65 3.34 -15.41
N LYS A 35 -10.79 3.91 -15.08
CA LYS A 35 -10.87 5.04 -14.16
C LYS A 35 -10.83 4.54 -12.73
N LEU A 36 -10.23 5.34 -11.86
CA LEU A 36 -10.24 5.09 -10.43
C LEU A 36 -11.67 5.25 -9.89
N ASP A 37 -12.23 4.16 -9.38
CA ASP A 37 -13.58 4.11 -8.82
C ASP A 37 -13.60 3.06 -7.72
N PHE A 38 -13.50 3.51 -6.47
CA PHE A 38 -13.38 2.62 -5.32
C PHE A 38 -14.71 1.96 -4.96
N ASP A 39 -14.68 0.64 -4.84
CA ASP A 39 -15.80 -0.13 -4.28
C ASP A 39 -15.78 -0.02 -2.75
N THR A 40 -16.49 0.96 -2.23
CA THR A 40 -16.56 1.29 -0.80
C THR A 40 -17.04 0.11 0.04
N GLU A 41 -18.02 -0.66 -0.45
CA GLU A 41 -18.55 -1.80 0.29
C GLU A 41 -17.52 -2.92 0.43
N MET A 42 -16.73 -3.17 -0.61
CA MET A 42 -15.64 -4.14 -0.54
C MET A 42 -14.55 -3.71 0.45
N TYR A 43 -14.17 -2.43 0.45
CA TYR A 43 -13.20 -1.94 1.44
C TYR A 43 -13.71 -2.12 2.87
N HIS A 44 -14.98 -1.80 3.12
CA HIS A 44 -15.59 -2.03 4.43
C HIS A 44 -15.59 -3.51 4.83
N ALA A 45 -15.88 -4.40 3.87
CA ALA A 45 -15.92 -5.84 4.13
C ALA A 45 -14.54 -6.39 4.49
N VAL A 46 -13.49 -6.04 3.75
CA VAL A 46 -12.13 -6.51 4.03
C VAL A 46 -11.54 -5.90 5.29
N GLU A 47 -11.93 -4.67 5.63
CA GLU A 47 -11.58 -4.05 6.92
C GLU A 47 -12.24 -4.77 8.10
N ARG A 48 -13.54 -5.09 8.00
CA ARG A 48 -14.25 -5.84 9.04
C ARG A 48 -13.67 -7.22 9.29
N CYS A 49 -13.12 -7.84 8.24
CA CYS A 49 -12.43 -9.13 8.36
C CYS A 49 -10.98 -8.99 8.86
N ASP A 50 -10.55 -7.80 9.19
CA ASP A 50 -9.17 -7.48 9.58
C ASP A 50 -8.13 -7.86 8.51
N ARG A 51 -8.54 -7.86 7.24
CA ARG A 51 -7.70 -8.21 6.09
C ARG A 51 -7.09 -7.01 5.39
N PHE A 52 -7.62 -5.83 5.61
CA PHE A 52 -7.13 -4.58 5.02
C PHE A 52 -6.87 -3.56 6.10
N HIS A 53 -5.66 -2.98 6.08
CA HIS A 53 -5.24 -1.93 7.02
C HIS A 53 -4.74 -0.72 6.24
N CYS A 54 -5.29 0.44 6.56
CA CYS A 54 -4.86 1.72 6.00
C CYS A 54 -4.02 2.46 7.03
N LEU A 55 -2.73 2.63 6.77
CA LEU A 55 -1.85 3.48 7.56
C LEU A 55 -1.81 4.85 6.89
N VAL A 56 -2.02 5.90 7.66
CA VAL A 56 -2.01 7.28 7.16
C VAL A 56 -0.92 8.07 7.88
N MET A 57 -0.07 8.72 7.08
CA MET A 57 0.94 9.63 7.58
C MET A 57 0.44 11.07 7.46
N ARG A 58 0.50 11.79 8.58
CA ARG A 58 0.03 13.17 8.65
C ARG A 58 1.14 14.10 9.13
N GLU A 59 1.18 15.29 8.56
CA GLU A 59 2.00 16.40 9.05
C GLU A 59 1.07 17.49 9.53
N ASN A 60 1.12 17.81 10.81
CA ASN A 60 0.23 18.79 11.47
C ASN A 60 -1.25 18.53 11.17
N GLY A 61 -1.64 17.25 11.20
CA GLY A 61 -3.03 16.81 10.97
C GLY A 61 -3.41 16.59 9.50
N LYS A 62 -2.64 17.08 8.55
CA LYS A 62 -2.92 16.91 7.12
C LYS A 62 -2.29 15.63 6.57
N ALA A 63 -3.06 14.83 5.84
CA ALA A 63 -2.55 13.61 5.22
C ALA A 63 -1.52 13.95 4.13
N ILE A 64 -0.33 13.36 4.26
CA ILE A 64 0.78 13.54 3.32
C ILE A 64 1.27 12.24 2.70
N GLY A 65 0.80 11.10 3.21
CA GLY A 65 1.15 9.81 2.68
C GLY A 65 0.28 8.71 3.27
N PHE A 66 0.36 7.53 2.67
CA PHE A 66 -0.38 6.37 3.13
C PHE A 66 0.34 5.08 2.77
N HIS A 67 -0.02 4.01 3.47
CA HIS A 67 0.40 2.66 3.16
C HIS A 67 -0.80 1.72 3.32
N TRP A 68 -1.25 1.14 2.23
CA TRP A 68 -2.35 0.19 2.19
C TRP A 68 -1.82 -1.22 2.19
N LEU A 69 -2.27 -2.01 3.16
CA LEU A 69 -1.78 -3.35 3.42
C LEU A 69 -2.92 -4.36 3.43
N PHE A 70 -2.69 -5.48 2.76
CA PHE A 70 -3.53 -6.68 2.91
C PHE A 70 -2.81 -7.69 3.80
N PHE A 71 -3.55 -8.26 4.77
CA PHE A 71 -3.08 -9.33 5.63
C PHE A 71 -3.90 -10.58 5.34
N THR A 72 -3.25 -11.63 4.83
CA THR A 72 -3.94 -12.83 4.37
C THR A 72 -3.38 -14.06 5.06
N PRO A 73 -4.22 -14.86 5.74
CA PRO A 73 -3.80 -16.16 6.24
C PRO A 73 -3.32 -17.05 5.10
N MET A 74 -2.21 -17.72 5.30
CA MET A 74 -1.60 -18.57 4.27
C MET A 74 -2.23 -19.96 4.32
N MET A 75 -2.95 -20.36 3.28
CA MET A 75 -3.59 -21.68 3.22
C MET A 75 -2.58 -22.83 3.15
N ARG A 76 -1.42 -22.60 2.52
CA ARG A 76 -0.34 -23.60 2.42
C ARG A 76 0.53 -23.68 3.67
N HIS A 77 0.44 -22.70 4.55
CA HIS A 77 1.28 -22.58 5.74
C HIS A 77 0.42 -22.16 6.92
N LYS A 78 -0.29 -23.13 7.47
CA LYS A 78 -1.23 -22.90 8.57
C LYS A 78 -0.58 -22.16 9.74
N GLY A 79 -1.26 -21.13 10.23
CA GLY A 79 -0.79 -20.32 11.36
C GLY A 79 0.07 -19.11 10.97
N HIS A 80 0.41 -18.98 9.68
CA HIS A 80 1.17 -17.85 9.18
C HIS A 80 0.27 -16.85 8.43
N ILE A 81 0.63 -15.58 8.52
CA ILE A 81 -0.04 -14.49 7.82
C ILE A 81 0.95 -13.83 6.87
N HIS A 82 0.50 -13.57 5.66
CA HIS A 82 1.23 -12.84 4.63
C HIS A 82 0.71 -11.41 4.55
N ALA A 83 1.60 -10.45 4.71
CA ALA A 83 1.32 -9.04 4.45
C ALA A 83 1.72 -8.69 3.03
N HIS A 84 0.84 -8.00 2.30
CA HIS A 84 1.12 -7.49 0.98
C HIS A 84 0.85 -6.00 0.89
N THR A 85 1.82 -5.25 0.40
CA THR A 85 1.64 -3.83 0.11
C THR A 85 0.81 -3.68 -1.17
N ASP A 86 -0.41 -3.14 -1.02
CA ASP A 86 -1.24 -2.77 -2.16
C ASP A 86 -0.76 -1.45 -2.77
N ALA A 87 -0.56 -0.45 -1.93
CA ALA A 87 0.00 0.83 -2.35
C ALA A 87 0.74 1.51 -1.18
N ILE A 88 1.84 2.16 -1.49
CA ILE A 88 2.57 3.03 -0.57
C ILE A 88 2.96 4.30 -1.29
N PHE A 89 2.66 5.44 -0.69
CA PHE A 89 2.90 6.73 -1.34
C PHE A 89 3.11 7.84 -0.31
N VAL A 90 4.01 8.74 -0.63
CA VAL A 90 4.20 10.01 0.09
C VAL A 90 4.25 11.11 -0.95
N LEU A 91 3.54 12.20 -0.71
CA LEU A 91 3.56 13.37 -1.59
C LEU A 91 4.99 13.80 -1.90
N PRO A 92 5.30 14.16 -3.16
CA PRO A 92 6.67 14.50 -3.56
C PRO A 92 7.37 15.52 -2.67
N GLU A 93 6.64 16.56 -2.26
CA GLU A 93 7.16 17.64 -1.40
C GLU A 93 7.41 17.21 0.06
N HIS A 94 6.91 16.04 0.45
CA HIS A 94 7.05 15.48 1.80
C HIS A 94 7.91 14.21 1.85
N ARG A 95 8.57 13.84 0.76
CA ARG A 95 9.35 12.58 0.66
C ARG A 95 10.52 12.47 1.63
N LYS A 96 10.97 13.58 2.19
CA LYS A 96 11.92 13.55 3.30
C LYS A 96 11.43 12.74 4.51
N HIS A 97 10.12 12.53 4.62
CA HIS A 97 9.49 11.75 5.69
C HIS A 97 9.22 10.28 5.33
N SER A 98 9.52 9.86 4.10
CA SER A 98 9.23 8.49 3.62
C SER A 98 9.88 7.41 4.48
N ALA A 99 11.08 7.65 4.98
CA ALA A 99 11.77 6.71 5.86
C ALA A 99 10.98 6.43 7.14
N LYS A 100 10.31 7.45 7.69
CA LYS A 100 9.48 7.30 8.89
C LYS A 100 8.27 6.40 8.63
N LEU A 101 7.62 6.56 7.47
CA LEU A 101 6.50 5.70 7.09
C LEU A 101 6.95 4.26 6.93
N LEU A 102 8.07 4.04 6.27
CA LEU A 102 8.61 2.70 6.05
C LEU A 102 9.04 2.03 7.36
N GLU A 103 9.67 2.75 8.26
CA GLU A 103 10.06 2.26 9.58
C GLU A 103 8.84 1.87 10.43
N TYR A 104 7.85 2.74 10.50
CA TYR A 104 6.58 2.46 11.18
C TYR A 104 5.90 1.22 10.59
N SER A 105 5.79 1.16 9.27
CA SER A 105 5.17 0.04 8.57
C SER A 105 5.90 -1.27 8.83
N THR A 106 7.22 -1.25 8.84
CA THR A 106 8.04 -2.44 9.11
C THR A 106 7.72 -3.01 10.49
N GLN A 107 7.68 -2.15 11.51
CA GLN A 107 7.34 -2.59 12.86
C GLN A 107 5.90 -3.07 12.95
N TYR A 108 4.97 -2.34 12.34
CA TYR A 108 3.56 -2.69 12.29
C TYR A 108 3.31 -4.07 11.67
N ILE A 109 3.95 -4.34 10.54
CA ILE A 109 3.84 -5.61 9.82
C ILE A 109 4.49 -6.75 10.61
N LYS A 110 5.66 -6.51 11.17
CA LYS A 110 6.42 -7.50 11.95
C LYS A 110 5.63 -8.07 13.13
N GLU A 111 4.77 -7.27 13.72
CA GLU A 111 3.91 -7.70 14.83
C GLU A 111 2.71 -8.54 14.39
N ARG A 112 2.39 -8.60 13.07
CA ARG A 112 1.15 -9.17 12.54
C ARG A 112 1.34 -10.26 11.51
N ALA A 113 2.49 -10.31 10.84
CA ALA A 113 2.71 -11.20 9.72
C ALA A 113 4.08 -11.86 9.79
N SER A 114 4.17 -13.03 9.13
CA SER A 114 5.42 -13.79 9.00
C SER A 114 6.22 -13.36 7.78
N PHE A 115 5.54 -12.87 6.74
CA PHE A 115 6.13 -12.49 5.46
C PHE A 115 5.51 -11.21 4.94
N TRP A 116 6.31 -10.46 4.18
CA TRP A 116 5.88 -9.22 3.56
C TRP A 116 6.32 -9.18 2.11
N THR A 117 5.37 -8.95 1.19
CA THR A 117 5.64 -8.75 -0.23
C THR A 117 5.19 -7.37 -0.68
N LEU A 118 5.85 -6.85 -1.68
CA LEU A 118 5.44 -5.64 -2.39
C LEU A 118 5.81 -5.78 -3.86
N ALA A 119 5.10 -5.05 -4.72
CA ALA A 119 5.44 -4.97 -6.12
C ALA A 119 6.43 -3.82 -6.34
N ASN A 120 7.51 -4.10 -7.08
CA ASN A 120 8.36 -3.08 -7.62
C ASN A 120 7.85 -2.70 -9.01
N LEU A 121 7.37 -1.48 -9.16
CA LEU A 121 6.71 -1.05 -10.39
C LEU A 121 7.71 -0.76 -11.48
N GLN A 122 7.44 -1.23 -12.69
CA GLN A 122 8.28 -0.96 -13.84
C GLN A 122 8.35 0.55 -14.17
N ALA A 123 7.24 1.26 -13.97
CA ALA A 123 7.18 2.70 -14.19
C ALA A 123 8.03 3.50 -13.20
N LYS A 124 8.31 2.93 -12.04
CA LYS A 124 9.13 3.55 -10.98
C LYS A 124 9.98 2.47 -10.30
N ASP A 125 11.10 2.14 -10.94
CA ASP A 125 11.99 1.08 -10.45
C ASP A 125 12.75 1.52 -9.20
N ASN A 126 12.35 0.99 -8.07
CA ASN A 126 12.99 1.18 -6.77
C ASN A 126 13.65 -0.10 -6.24
N ARG A 127 14.02 -1.05 -7.11
CA ARG A 127 14.61 -2.34 -6.69
C ARG A 127 15.78 -2.19 -5.75
N LYS A 128 16.70 -1.27 -6.04
CA LYS A 128 17.87 -1.02 -5.20
C LYS A 128 17.49 -0.59 -3.79
N LEU A 129 16.46 0.28 -3.67
CA LEU A 129 15.94 0.71 -2.38
C LEU A 129 15.35 -0.48 -1.61
N TRP A 130 14.49 -1.26 -2.26
CA TRP A 130 13.85 -2.41 -1.62
C TRP A 130 14.87 -3.48 -1.22
N GLN A 131 15.83 -3.77 -2.08
CA GLN A 131 16.92 -4.71 -1.77
C GLN A 131 17.77 -4.23 -0.59
N HIS A 132 18.06 -2.93 -0.51
CA HIS A 132 18.76 -2.35 0.63
C HIS A 132 17.95 -2.51 1.93
N LYS A 133 16.63 -2.52 1.86
CA LYS A 133 15.73 -2.77 2.99
C LYS A 133 15.49 -4.26 3.29
N GLY A 134 16.18 -5.16 2.62
CA GLY A 134 16.13 -6.60 2.87
C GLY A 134 15.14 -7.36 2.01
N PHE A 135 14.51 -6.74 1.02
CA PHE A 135 13.63 -7.43 0.07
C PHE A 135 14.43 -8.16 -1.00
N GLU A 136 13.97 -9.35 -1.36
CA GLU A 136 14.51 -10.15 -2.45
C GLU A 136 13.50 -10.24 -3.58
N LEU A 137 13.97 -10.27 -4.83
CA LEU A 137 13.11 -10.50 -5.98
C LEU A 137 12.72 -11.98 -6.03
N ILE A 138 11.43 -12.28 -5.89
CA ILE A 138 10.93 -13.67 -5.87
C ILE A 138 10.13 -14.05 -7.11
N GLU A 139 9.50 -13.10 -7.79
CA GLU A 139 8.68 -13.37 -8.97
C GLU A 139 8.52 -12.14 -9.85
N THR A 140 8.08 -12.37 -11.07
CA THR A 140 7.69 -11.31 -12.01
C THR A 140 6.21 -11.47 -12.33
N ILE A 141 5.45 -10.36 -12.23
CA ILE A 141 4.04 -10.33 -12.56
C ILE A 141 3.89 -9.88 -14.03
N MET A 142 3.13 -10.65 -14.78
CA MET A 142 2.84 -10.35 -16.18
C MET A 142 1.38 -9.94 -16.33
N PHE A 143 1.13 -8.91 -17.12
CA PHE A 143 -0.21 -8.37 -17.31
C PHE A 143 -0.72 -8.66 -18.72
N LYS A 144 -1.99 -9.04 -18.82
CA LYS A 144 -2.71 -9.16 -20.08
C LYS A 144 -4.12 -8.60 -19.89
N LYS A 145 -4.47 -7.59 -20.68
CA LYS A 145 -5.84 -7.08 -20.70
C LYS A 145 -6.74 -8.08 -21.45
N LEU A 146 -7.86 -8.44 -20.85
CA LEU A 146 -8.86 -9.33 -21.45
C LEU A 146 -10.07 -8.51 -21.87
N GLY A 147 -10.53 -8.76 -23.09
CA GLY A 147 -11.59 -7.98 -23.70
C GLY A 147 -11.10 -6.70 -24.36
N GLU A 148 -12.03 -5.89 -24.80
CA GLU A 148 -11.75 -4.62 -25.49
C GLU A 148 -11.47 -3.46 -24.56
#